data_b469cb0854137b3daa8e79c033c29000
#
_entry.id   b469cb0854137b3daa8e79c033c29000
#
_cell.length_a   1.000
_cell.length_b   1.000
_cell.length_c   1.000
_cell.angle_alpha   90.00
_cell.angle_beta   90.00
_cell.angle_gamma   90.00
#
_symmetry.space_group_name_H-M   'P 1'
#
loop_
_entity.id
_entity.type
_entity.pdbx_description
1 polymer ?
#
loop_
_entity_poly.entity_id
_entity_poly.type
_entity_poly.pdbx_seq_one_letter_code
_entity_poly.pdbx_strand_id
1 'polypeptide(L)'
;MKKICFTVTNDLTYDQRMHRICSSMSAAGYSVCLIGRERKQSLPLQEKPFRQHRIRCWFDKGKLFYAEYNIRLFFFLLFKKMDGLCAIDLDTILPCLWISRLKKIPRVYDAHELFSELKEVITRPGIQRFWLGIEKKAVPRFKWGYTVSESIAEEFYRRYRVEYKTIRNVPVLQPLIPFVNGEKFIVYQGAVNEARGFEYLIPAMKEVNARLVICGDGNYMPQLKSLVAMHGLEDKVELKGMCSPEELRQIAAQAYIGVAVPEKEGLNQYLALPNKFFDYIHAGLPQVTVDYPEYRKMNKKWEVAVLIDNLAPKRIAGALNQLLADTVVHERLRQNCLKAREVINWQEEEKKLIQFYQTFFNP
;
A
#
# COMPACT_ATOMS: atom_id res chain seq x y z
N MET A 1 -13.84 -28.44 -0.63
CA MET A 1 -12.92 -27.28 -0.56
C MET A 1 -13.38 -26.25 -1.57
N LYS A 2 -13.77 -25.04 -1.15
CA LYS A 2 -14.22 -23.96 -2.04
C LYS A 2 -13.04 -23.42 -2.86
N LYS A 3 -13.26 -23.19 -4.16
CA LYS A 3 -12.25 -22.69 -5.11
C LYS A 3 -12.46 -21.21 -5.35
N ILE A 4 -11.44 -20.39 -5.11
CA ILE A 4 -11.50 -18.96 -5.35
C ILE A 4 -10.36 -18.50 -6.28
N CYS A 5 -10.68 -17.61 -7.23
CA CYS A 5 -9.71 -16.96 -8.08
C CYS A 5 -9.58 -15.48 -7.69
N PHE A 6 -8.34 -15.01 -7.58
CA PHE A 6 -7.98 -13.61 -7.40
C PHE A 6 -7.34 -13.10 -8.69
N THR A 7 -7.68 -11.89 -9.11
CA THR A 7 -7.21 -11.34 -10.39
C THR A 7 -6.56 -9.98 -10.19
N VAL A 8 -5.32 -9.82 -10.66
CA VAL A 8 -4.55 -8.57 -10.62
C VAL A 8 -3.95 -8.26 -11.99
N THR A 9 -3.61 -7.01 -12.25
CA THR A 9 -2.81 -6.63 -13.43
C THR A 9 -1.31 -6.58 -13.13
N ASN A 10 -0.90 -6.88 -11.89
CA ASN A 10 0.49 -6.87 -11.44
C ASN A 10 1.26 -8.11 -11.93
N ASP A 11 2.58 -7.97 -12.01
CA ASP A 11 3.49 -9.10 -12.02
C ASP A 11 3.50 -9.76 -10.64
N LEU A 12 3.18 -11.05 -10.58
CA LEU A 12 3.02 -11.80 -9.33
C LEU A 12 4.32 -11.92 -8.50
N THR A 13 5.49 -11.64 -9.08
CA THR A 13 6.78 -11.76 -8.39
C THR A 13 6.85 -10.89 -7.14
N TYR A 14 6.32 -9.67 -7.20
CA TYR A 14 6.54 -8.64 -6.18
C TYR A 14 5.28 -8.24 -5.41
N ASP A 15 4.15 -8.86 -5.68
CA ASP A 15 2.88 -8.51 -5.03
C ASP A 15 2.76 -9.11 -3.63
N GLN A 16 3.44 -8.50 -2.68
CA GLN A 16 3.51 -8.93 -1.27
C GLN A 16 2.13 -9.05 -0.61
N ARG A 17 1.19 -8.14 -0.94
CA ARG A 17 -0.17 -8.18 -0.39
C ARG A 17 -0.89 -9.42 -0.86
N MET A 18 -0.88 -9.67 -2.17
CA MET A 18 -1.59 -10.84 -2.72
C MET A 18 -0.95 -12.15 -2.28
N HIS A 19 0.38 -12.18 -2.11
CA HIS A 19 1.04 -13.34 -1.53
C HIS A 19 0.53 -13.64 -0.13
N ARG A 20 0.40 -12.63 0.75
CA ARG A 20 -0.15 -12.81 2.11
C ARG A 20 -1.60 -13.28 2.06
N ILE A 21 -2.48 -12.57 1.34
CA ILE A 21 -3.89 -12.93 1.21
C ILE A 21 -4.07 -14.36 0.70
N CYS A 22 -3.41 -14.71 -0.41
CA CYS A 22 -3.54 -16.03 -1.01
C CYS A 22 -2.96 -17.15 -0.14
N SER A 23 -1.86 -16.91 0.58
CA SER A 23 -1.29 -17.86 1.53
C SER A 23 -2.23 -18.12 2.71
N SER A 24 -2.76 -17.05 3.31
CA SER A 24 -3.72 -17.12 4.41
C SER A 24 -5.00 -17.87 4.02
N MET A 25 -5.52 -17.57 2.84
CA MET A 25 -6.70 -18.25 2.31
C MET A 25 -6.43 -19.74 2.03
N SER A 26 -5.24 -20.07 1.52
CA SER A 26 -4.82 -21.46 1.30
C SER A 26 -4.67 -22.21 2.62
N ALA A 27 -4.05 -21.60 3.63
CA ALA A 27 -3.91 -22.17 4.98
C ALA A 27 -5.27 -22.38 5.66
N ALA A 28 -6.25 -21.51 5.37
CA ALA A 28 -7.64 -21.66 5.85
C ALA A 28 -8.47 -22.72 5.08
N GLY A 29 -7.84 -23.51 4.19
CA GLY A 29 -8.49 -24.63 3.51
C GLY A 29 -9.22 -24.27 2.21
N TYR A 30 -8.99 -23.11 1.63
CA TYR A 30 -9.50 -22.75 0.29
C TYR A 30 -8.54 -23.22 -0.82
N SER A 31 -9.09 -23.58 -1.99
CA SER A 31 -8.29 -23.80 -3.19
C SER A 31 -8.12 -22.48 -3.91
N VAL A 32 -6.97 -21.87 -3.76
CA VAL A 32 -6.69 -20.51 -4.25
C VAL A 32 -5.95 -20.53 -5.60
N CYS A 33 -6.35 -19.63 -6.50
CA CYS A 33 -5.64 -19.36 -7.75
C CYS A 33 -5.46 -17.84 -7.90
N LEU A 34 -4.21 -17.37 -7.92
CA LEU A 34 -3.86 -15.99 -8.19
C LEU A 34 -3.51 -15.85 -9.69
N ILE A 35 -4.18 -14.92 -10.37
CA ILE A 35 -4.02 -14.67 -11.79
C ILE A 35 -3.49 -13.26 -11.97
N GLY A 36 -2.33 -13.12 -12.60
CA GLY A 36 -1.68 -11.85 -12.84
C GLY A 36 -1.11 -11.77 -14.26
N ARG A 37 -0.23 -10.83 -14.45
CA ARG A 37 0.38 -10.51 -15.73
C ARG A 37 1.79 -11.08 -15.84
N GLU A 38 2.18 -11.52 -17.04
CA GLU A 38 3.57 -11.78 -17.42
C GLU A 38 4.16 -10.56 -18.13
N ARG A 39 5.31 -10.10 -17.71
CA ARG A 39 6.13 -9.07 -18.37
C ARG A 39 7.36 -9.69 -18.99
N LYS A 40 8.01 -8.99 -19.93
CA LYS A 40 9.27 -9.46 -20.55
C LYS A 40 10.37 -9.74 -19.54
N GLN A 41 10.35 -9.02 -18.41
CA GLN A 41 11.35 -9.12 -17.33
C GLN A 41 10.83 -9.88 -16.11
N SER A 42 9.70 -10.58 -16.21
CA SER A 42 9.16 -11.39 -15.12
C SER A 42 10.12 -12.50 -14.74
N LEU A 43 10.46 -12.58 -13.48
CA LEU A 43 11.22 -13.70 -12.93
C LEU A 43 10.37 -14.98 -12.92
N PRO A 44 10.97 -16.18 -12.91
CA PRO A 44 10.25 -17.42 -12.70
C PRO A 44 9.36 -17.37 -11.47
N LEU A 45 8.17 -17.95 -11.55
CA LEU A 45 7.27 -18.03 -10.39
C LEU A 45 7.88 -18.95 -9.33
N GLN A 46 7.99 -18.44 -8.12
CA GLN A 46 8.38 -19.26 -6.97
C GLN A 46 7.19 -20.14 -6.55
N GLU A 47 7.47 -21.32 -6.06
CA GLU A 47 6.48 -22.22 -5.48
C GLU A 47 5.80 -21.57 -4.27
N LYS A 48 4.46 -21.64 -4.23
CA LYS A 48 3.61 -21.06 -3.19
C LYS A 48 2.53 -22.08 -2.79
N PRO A 49 1.94 -21.97 -1.59
CA PRO A 49 0.87 -22.86 -1.15
C PRO A 49 -0.45 -22.68 -1.94
N PHE A 50 -0.45 -21.87 -2.98
CA PHE A 50 -1.57 -21.59 -3.88
C PHE A 50 -1.14 -21.62 -5.33
N ARG A 51 -2.08 -21.83 -6.25
CA ARG A 51 -1.79 -21.83 -7.69
C ARG A 51 -1.59 -20.42 -8.20
N GLN A 52 -0.59 -20.25 -9.06
CA GLN A 52 -0.29 -18.99 -9.72
C GLN A 52 -0.42 -19.17 -11.25
N HIS A 53 -0.95 -18.15 -11.90
CA HIS A 53 -1.03 -18.11 -13.37
C HIS A 53 -0.74 -16.70 -13.87
N ARG A 54 0.07 -16.59 -14.92
CA ARG A 54 0.36 -15.32 -15.59
C ARG A 54 -0.22 -15.31 -16.99
N ILE A 55 -0.88 -14.21 -17.33
CA ILE A 55 -1.39 -13.94 -18.66
C ILE A 55 -0.37 -13.08 -19.40
N ARG A 56 0.15 -13.61 -20.50
CA ARG A 56 1.04 -12.88 -21.41
C ARG A 56 0.21 -11.99 -22.32
N CYS A 57 0.65 -10.73 -22.48
CA CYS A 57 0.05 -9.75 -23.37
C CYS A 57 1.08 -9.25 -24.39
N TRP A 58 0.60 -8.84 -25.56
CA TRP A 58 1.44 -8.22 -26.60
C TRP A 58 1.75 -6.75 -26.26
N PHE A 59 0.76 -6.05 -25.67
CA PHE A 59 0.91 -4.66 -25.24
C PHE A 59 1.37 -4.59 -23.78
N ASP A 60 2.37 -3.73 -23.49
CA ASP A 60 2.93 -3.58 -22.14
C ASP A 60 2.34 -2.40 -21.35
N LYS A 61 1.74 -1.41 -22.02
CA LYS A 61 1.30 -0.15 -21.40
C LYS A 61 0.04 0.42 -22.04
N GLY A 62 -0.63 1.30 -21.30
CA GLY A 62 -1.72 2.12 -21.81
C GLY A 62 -3.03 1.36 -22.05
N LYS A 63 -3.95 1.99 -22.78
CA LYS A 63 -5.31 1.49 -23.00
C LYS A 63 -5.36 0.12 -23.67
N LEU A 64 -4.47 -0.13 -24.62
CA LEU A 64 -4.42 -1.41 -25.34
C LEU A 64 -4.02 -2.56 -24.44
N PHE A 65 -3.09 -2.34 -23.52
CA PHE A 65 -2.74 -3.34 -22.51
C PHE A 65 -3.97 -3.72 -21.66
N TYR A 66 -4.67 -2.73 -21.09
CA TYR A 66 -5.84 -3.02 -20.25
C TYR A 66 -6.95 -3.73 -21.03
N ALA A 67 -7.19 -3.34 -22.29
CA ALA A 67 -8.17 -4.00 -23.15
C ALA A 67 -7.77 -5.45 -23.42
N GLU A 68 -6.53 -5.70 -23.88
CA GLU A 68 -6.03 -7.05 -24.17
C GLU A 68 -6.05 -7.94 -22.92
N TYR A 69 -5.51 -7.43 -21.79
CA TYR A 69 -5.45 -8.19 -20.54
C TYR A 69 -6.84 -8.60 -20.09
N ASN A 70 -7.81 -7.69 -20.08
CA ASN A 70 -9.18 -7.96 -19.64
C ASN A 70 -9.89 -8.95 -20.57
N ILE A 71 -9.66 -8.90 -21.90
CA ILE A 71 -10.19 -9.87 -22.86
C ILE A 71 -9.60 -11.26 -22.58
N ARG A 72 -8.28 -11.37 -22.46
CA ARG A 72 -7.60 -12.64 -22.17
C ARG A 72 -8.02 -13.22 -20.82
N LEU A 73 -8.12 -12.36 -19.79
CA LEU A 73 -8.61 -12.73 -18.46
C LEU A 73 -10.04 -13.25 -18.52
N PHE A 74 -10.93 -12.60 -19.27
CA PHE A 74 -12.31 -13.06 -19.47
C PHE A 74 -12.36 -14.49 -20.03
N PHE A 75 -11.63 -14.76 -21.13
CA PHE A 75 -11.60 -16.11 -21.72
C PHE A 75 -10.93 -17.14 -20.80
N PHE A 76 -9.87 -16.78 -20.09
CA PHE A 76 -9.26 -17.67 -19.11
C PHE A 76 -10.23 -18.04 -18.00
N LEU A 77 -10.94 -17.07 -17.42
CA LEU A 77 -11.92 -17.29 -16.36
C LEU A 77 -13.15 -18.06 -16.85
N LEU A 78 -13.52 -17.92 -18.15
CA LEU A 78 -14.65 -18.62 -18.74
C LEU A 78 -14.51 -20.14 -18.65
N PHE A 79 -13.30 -20.66 -18.85
CA PHE A 79 -13.03 -22.11 -18.81
C PHE A 79 -12.54 -22.60 -17.43
N LYS A 80 -12.31 -21.70 -16.48
CA LYS A 80 -11.84 -22.06 -15.14
C LYS A 80 -12.99 -22.46 -14.22
N LYS A 81 -12.88 -23.60 -13.53
CA LYS A 81 -13.83 -23.99 -12.47
C LYS A 81 -13.50 -23.26 -11.18
N MET A 82 -14.46 -22.54 -10.60
CA MET A 82 -14.33 -21.78 -9.36
C MET A 82 -15.71 -21.61 -8.69
N ASP A 83 -15.70 -21.40 -7.37
CA ASP A 83 -16.90 -21.18 -6.55
C ASP A 83 -17.05 -19.70 -6.16
N GLY A 84 -15.98 -18.89 -6.30
CA GLY A 84 -15.97 -17.46 -6.03
C GLY A 84 -14.85 -16.76 -6.81
N LEU A 85 -15.02 -15.47 -7.03
CA LEU A 85 -14.10 -14.64 -7.81
C LEU A 85 -13.86 -13.31 -7.12
N CYS A 86 -12.59 -12.94 -6.95
CA CYS A 86 -12.19 -11.66 -6.38
C CYS A 86 -11.48 -10.81 -7.45
N ALA A 87 -12.04 -9.64 -7.73
CA ALA A 87 -11.39 -8.60 -8.50
C ALA A 87 -10.55 -7.72 -7.57
N ILE A 88 -9.26 -7.63 -7.85
CA ILE A 88 -8.37 -6.70 -7.15
C ILE A 88 -8.26 -5.45 -8.02
N ASP A 89 -8.57 -4.33 -7.41
CA ASP A 89 -8.67 -3.01 -8.02
C ASP A 89 -9.62 -2.91 -9.23
N LEU A 90 -9.78 -1.71 -9.74
CA LEU A 90 -10.77 -1.39 -10.77
C LEU A 90 -10.41 -1.98 -12.14
N ASP A 91 -9.15 -2.25 -12.36
CA ASP A 91 -8.61 -2.64 -13.66
C ASP A 91 -8.89 -4.12 -14.03
N THR A 92 -9.34 -4.96 -13.08
CA THR A 92 -9.80 -6.32 -13.35
C THR A 92 -11.31 -6.51 -13.10
N ILE A 93 -12.03 -5.47 -12.72
CA ILE A 93 -13.42 -5.57 -12.23
C ILE A 93 -14.41 -6.03 -13.31
N LEU A 94 -14.24 -5.61 -14.57
CA LEU A 94 -15.21 -5.91 -15.64
C LEU A 94 -15.27 -7.40 -16.02
N PRO A 95 -14.15 -8.09 -16.37
CA PRO A 95 -14.20 -9.53 -16.64
C PRO A 95 -14.72 -10.32 -15.43
N CYS A 96 -14.36 -9.89 -14.19
CA CYS A 96 -14.88 -10.53 -12.99
C CYS A 96 -16.39 -10.35 -12.84
N LEU A 97 -16.92 -9.16 -13.14
CA LEU A 97 -18.36 -8.89 -13.12
C LEU A 97 -19.12 -9.77 -14.14
N TRP A 98 -18.63 -9.85 -15.36
CA TRP A 98 -19.31 -10.61 -16.41
C TRP A 98 -19.24 -12.11 -16.18
N ILE A 99 -18.07 -12.65 -15.86
CA ILE A 99 -17.89 -14.09 -15.58
C ILE A 99 -18.67 -14.54 -14.37
N SER A 100 -18.66 -13.77 -13.29
CA SER A 100 -19.42 -14.13 -12.08
C SER A 100 -20.94 -14.15 -12.32
N ARG A 101 -21.45 -13.29 -13.20
CA ARG A 101 -22.85 -13.31 -13.64
C ARG A 101 -23.15 -14.53 -14.51
N LEU A 102 -22.30 -14.79 -15.52
CA LEU A 102 -22.47 -15.90 -16.43
C LEU A 102 -22.45 -17.23 -15.69
N LYS A 103 -21.53 -17.40 -14.74
CA LYS A 103 -21.39 -18.64 -13.95
C LYS A 103 -22.29 -18.68 -12.72
N LYS A 104 -23.03 -17.61 -12.43
CA LYS A 104 -23.90 -17.48 -11.23
C LYS A 104 -23.14 -17.74 -9.91
N ILE A 105 -21.88 -17.28 -9.84
CA ILE A 105 -21.05 -17.40 -8.65
C ILE A 105 -20.92 -16.05 -7.93
N PRO A 106 -20.71 -16.04 -6.60
CA PRO A 106 -20.49 -14.82 -5.84
C PRO A 106 -19.15 -14.19 -6.20
N ARG A 107 -19.06 -12.86 -5.98
CA ARG A 107 -17.89 -12.04 -6.31
C ARG A 107 -17.55 -11.07 -5.20
N VAL A 108 -16.24 -10.79 -5.07
CA VAL A 108 -15.65 -9.85 -4.11
C VAL A 108 -14.90 -8.77 -4.89
N TYR A 109 -14.90 -7.56 -4.36
CA TYR A 109 -14.03 -6.48 -4.80
C TYR A 109 -13.04 -6.15 -3.68
N ASP A 110 -11.76 -6.35 -3.92
CA ASP A 110 -10.66 -5.92 -3.05
C ASP A 110 -10.12 -4.60 -3.62
N ALA A 111 -10.52 -3.49 -3.03
CA ALA A 111 -10.09 -2.16 -3.42
C ALA A 111 -8.85 -1.76 -2.63
N HIS A 112 -7.67 -1.95 -3.20
CA HIS A 112 -6.42 -1.50 -2.57
C HIS A 112 -6.32 0.01 -2.52
N GLU A 113 -6.98 0.67 -3.47
CA GLU A 113 -6.88 2.09 -3.71
C GLU A 113 -8.20 2.67 -4.20
N LEU A 114 -8.39 3.96 -4.05
CA LEU A 114 -9.38 4.70 -4.83
C LEU A 114 -8.81 4.91 -6.24
N PHE A 115 -8.91 3.90 -7.07
CA PHE A 115 -8.24 3.80 -8.37
C PHE A 115 -8.48 5.02 -9.28
N SER A 116 -9.71 5.54 -9.32
CA SER A 116 -10.07 6.73 -10.09
C SER A 116 -9.47 8.03 -9.54
N GLU A 117 -8.91 7.99 -8.33
CA GLU A 117 -8.32 9.12 -7.59
C GLU A 117 -6.80 9.01 -7.45
N LEU A 118 -6.18 8.07 -8.16
CA LEU A 118 -4.72 7.99 -8.26
C LEU A 118 -4.16 9.18 -9.01
N LYS A 119 -2.97 9.69 -8.61
CA LYS A 119 -2.31 10.82 -9.27
C LYS A 119 -2.22 10.62 -10.78
N GLU A 120 -1.79 9.45 -11.23
CA GLU A 120 -1.62 9.11 -12.63
C GLU A 120 -2.94 9.11 -13.42
N VAL A 121 -4.06 8.99 -12.72
CA VAL A 121 -5.40 9.00 -13.30
C VAL A 121 -5.98 10.42 -13.30
N ILE A 122 -5.93 11.14 -12.18
CA ILE A 122 -6.53 12.48 -12.04
C ILE A 122 -5.84 13.54 -12.90
N THR A 123 -4.54 13.40 -13.17
CA THR A 123 -3.78 14.28 -14.06
C THR A 123 -4.18 14.15 -15.53
N ARG A 124 -5.03 13.17 -15.87
CA ARG A 124 -5.50 12.87 -17.23
C ARG A 124 -7.04 12.81 -17.27
N PRO A 125 -7.73 13.95 -17.42
CA PRO A 125 -9.21 14.02 -17.23
C PRO A 125 -10.02 13.03 -18.07
N GLY A 126 -9.59 12.75 -19.31
CA GLY A 126 -10.24 11.75 -20.17
C GLY A 126 -10.09 10.31 -19.66
N ILE A 127 -8.94 9.98 -19.06
CA ILE A 127 -8.68 8.67 -18.46
C ILE A 127 -9.47 8.56 -17.16
N GLN A 128 -9.47 9.59 -16.33
CA GLN A 128 -10.24 9.63 -15.10
C GLN A 128 -11.75 9.43 -15.37
N ARG A 129 -12.30 10.15 -16.33
CA ARG A 129 -13.71 10.01 -16.71
C ARG A 129 -14.05 8.59 -17.17
N PHE A 130 -13.17 7.96 -17.90
CA PHE A 130 -13.33 6.57 -18.33
C PHE A 130 -13.38 5.62 -17.12
N TRP A 131 -12.42 5.71 -16.19
CA TRP A 131 -12.37 4.85 -15.00
C TRP A 131 -13.52 5.13 -14.03
N LEU A 132 -13.89 6.40 -13.83
CA LEU A 132 -15.10 6.76 -13.05
C LEU A 132 -16.37 6.16 -13.67
N GLY A 133 -16.46 6.10 -14.99
CA GLY A 133 -17.57 5.44 -15.69
C GLY A 133 -17.64 3.94 -15.40
N ILE A 134 -16.51 3.26 -15.35
CA ILE A 134 -16.41 1.84 -14.97
C ILE A 134 -16.77 1.66 -13.49
N GLU A 135 -16.15 2.44 -12.61
CA GLU A 135 -16.35 2.42 -11.16
C GLU A 135 -17.83 2.59 -10.80
N LYS A 136 -18.46 3.63 -11.33
CA LYS A 136 -19.89 3.92 -11.12
C LYS A 136 -20.81 2.77 -11.58
N LYS A 137 -20.44 2.06 -12.64
CA LYS A 137 -21.26 0.96 -13.16
C LYS A 137 -20.98 -0.37 -12.49
N ALA A 138 -19.73 -0.65 -12.13
CA ALA A 138 -19.30 -1.96 -11.64
C ALA A 138 -19.38 -2.09 -10.11
N VAL A 139 -18.82 -1.13 -9.37
CA VAL A 139 -18.70 -1.19 -7.90
C VAL A 139 -20.04 -1.45 -7.19
N PRO A 140 -21.16 -0.79 -7.52
CA PRO A 140 -22.45 -1.08 -6.88
C PRO A 140 -22.96 -2.52 -7.07
N ARG A 141 -22.36 -3.27 -7.98
CA ARG A 141 -22.69 -4.67 -8.28
C ARG A 141 -21.84 -5.67 -7.53
N PHE A 142 -20.84 -5.19 -6.79
CA PHE A 142 -20.02 -5.96 -5.86
C PHE A 142 -20.46 -5.65 -4.44
N LYS A 143 -21.47 -6.37 -3.95
CA LYS A 143 -21.98 -6.20 -2.57
C LYS A 143 -20.97 -6.62 -1.52
N TRP A 144 -20.13 -7.60 -1.85
CA TRP A 144 -19.03 -8.05 -1.02
C TRP A 144 -17.75 -7.36 -1.44
N GLY A 145 -17.05 -6.76 -0.48
CA GLY A 145 -15.77 -6.13 -0.74
C GLY A 145 -15.07 -5.71 0.53
N TYR A 146 -13.80 -5.42 0.38
CA TYR A 146 -12.97 -4.84 1.43
C TYR A 146 -11.94 -3.88 0.83
N THR A 147 -11.39 -3.03 1.70
CA THR A 147 -10.38 -2.03 1.35
C THR A 147 -9.36 -1.89 2.47
N VAL A 148 -8.35 -1.04 2.27
CA VAL A 148 -7.18 -0.92 3.16
C VAL A 148 -7.34 0.07 4.31
N SER A 149 -8.35 0.96 4.26
CA SER A 149 -8.57 1.98 5.30
C SER A 149 -10.05 2.26 5.51
N GLU A 150 -10.40 2.73 6.71
CA GLU A 150 -11.77 3.10 7.06
C GLU A 150 -12.25 4.30 6.24
N SER A 151 -11.37 5.28 6.03
CA SER A 151 -11.71 6.48 5.24
C SER A 151 -12.00 6.15 3.77
N ILE A 152 -11.32 5.16 3.18
CA ILE A 152 -11.65 4.67 1.84
C ILE A 152 -12.98 3.89 1.85
N ALA A 153 -13.24 3.07 2.86
CA ALA A 153 -14.53 2.37 2.99
C ALA A 153 -15.71 3.35 3.11
N GLU A 154 -15.55 4.41 3.92
CA GLU A 154 -16.51 5.51 4.05
C GLU A 154 -16.76 6.20 2.70
N GLU A 155 -15.70 6.42 1.90
CA GLU A 155 -15.81 7.03 0.58
C GLU A 155 -16.53 6.13 -0.43
N PHE A 156 -16.31 4.81 -0.42
CA PHE A 156 -17.09 3.86 -1.22
C PHE A 156 -18.55 3.85 -0.81
N TYR A 157 -18.86 3.91 0.49
CA TYR A 157 -20.24 4.03 0.96
C TYR A 157 -20.87 5.35 0.51
N ARG A 158 -20.17 6.46 0.63
CA ARG A 158 -20.64 7.78 0.21
C ARG A 158 -20.97 7.81 -1.28
N ARG A 159 -20.07 7.26 -2.14
CA ARG A 159 -20.22 7.27 -3.62
C ARG A 159 -21.24 6.26 -4.13
N TYR A 160 -21.20 5.04 -3.58
CA TYR A 160 -21.82 3.87 -4.21
C TYR A 160 -22.79 3.10 -3.31
N ARG A 161 -22.93 3.48 -2.04
CA ARG A 161 -23.77 2.80 -1.03
C ARG A 161 -23.38 1.32 -0.85
N VAL A 162 -22.09 1.02 -0.95
CA VAL A 162 -21.52 -0.31 -0.64
C VAL A 162 -20.81 -0.28 0.70
N GLU A 163 -21.02 -1.29 1.54
CA GLU A 163 -20.42 -1.40 2.87
C GLU A 163 -19.22 -2.34 2.81
N TYR A 164 -18.05 -1.77 2.50
CA TYR A 164 -16.83 -2.56 2.44
C TYR A 164 -16.16 -2.67 3.81
N LYS A 165 -15.60 -3.87 4.10
CA LYS A 165 -14.83 -4.09 5.31
C LYS A 165 -13.43 -3.51 5.17
N THR A 166 -12.79 -3.18 6.29
CA THR A 166 -11.39 -2.76 6.29
C THR A 166 -10.50 -3.95 6.63
N ILE A 167 -9.61 -4.31 5.69
CA ILE A 167 -8.54 -5.30 5.85
C ILE A 167 -7.24 -4.62 5.43
N ARG A 168 -6.46 -4.20 6.42
CA ARG A 168 -5.28 -3.35 6.22
C ARG A 168 -4.13 -4.12 5.59
N ASN A 169 -3.32 -3.39 4.82
CA ASN A 169 -2.07 -3.91 4.29
C ASN A 169 -0.93 -3.68 5.27
N VAL A 170 -0.87 -4.49 6.32
CA VAL A 170 0.10 -4.39 7.41
C VAL A 170 1.16 -5.49 7.35
N PRO A 171 2.34 -5.29 7.95
CA PRO A 171 3.37 -6.32 8.01
C PRO A 171 2.96 -7.55 8.83
N VAL A 172 3.61 -8.66 8.56
CA VAL A 172 3.61 -9.83 9.45
C VAL A 172 4.36 -9.49 10.72
N LEU A 173 3.80 -9.80 11.88
CA LEU A 173 4.48 -9.62 13.16
C LEU A 173 5.70 -10.56 13.21
N GLN A 174 6.86 -9.97 13.38
CA GLN A 174 8.14 -10.67 13.48
C GLN A 174 8.86 -10.26 14.77
N PRO A 175 9.86 -11.02 15.23
CA PRO A 175 10.67 -10.61 16.37
C PRO A 175 11.24 -9.20 16.20
N LEU A 176 11.23 -8.42 17.27
CA LEU A 176 11.77 -7.06 17.25
C LEU A 176 13.30 -7.14 17.10
N ILE A 177 13.83 -6.31 16.21
CA ILE A 177 15.26 -6.10 16.10
C ILE A 177 15.64 -5.07 17.19
N PRO A 178 16.58 -5.38 18.08
CA PRO A 178 17.00 -4.44 19.11
C PRO A 178 17.57 -3.16 18.51
N PHE A 179 17.14 -2.02 19.04
CA PHE A 179 17.78 -0.74 18.73
C PHE A 179 19.15 -0.67 19.43
N VAL A 180 20.18 -0.44 18.64
CA VAL A 180 21.53 -0.23 19.18
C VAL A 180 21.79 1.27 19.24
N ASN A 181 22.09 1.79 20.41
CA ASN A 181 22.42 3.20 20.58
C ASN A 181 23.60 3.58 19.68
N GLY A 182 23.34 4.44 18.72
CA GLY A 182 24.29 4.94 17.74
C GLY A 182 23.95 6.36 17.34
N GLU A 183 24.49 6.80 16.20
CA GLU A 183 24.15 8.08 15.63
C GLU A 183 22.65 8.15 15.30
N LYS A 184 21.98 9.22 15.74
CA LYS A 184 20.58 9.44 15.43
C LYS A 184 20.42 9.82 13.94
N PHE A 185 19.65 9.04 13.18
CA PHE A 185 19.33 9.36 11.80
C PHE A 185 17.84 9.22 11.53
N ILE A 186 17.40 9.90 10.47
CA ILE A 186 16.02 9.88 9.99
C ILE A 186 15.96 8.95 8.78
N VAL A 187 14.90 8.14 8.67
CA VAL A 187 14.72 7.25 7.52
C VAL A 187 13.45 7.57 6.75
N TYR A 188 13.58 7.60 5.42
CA TYR A 188 12.48 7.46 4.48
C TYR A 188 12.62 6.12 3.75
N GLN A 189 11.54 5.33 3.67
CA GLN A 189 11.52 4.10 2.88
C GLN A 189 10.36 4.05 1.90
N GLY A 190 10.60 3.46 0.73
CA GLY A 190 9.60 3.19 -0.31
C GLY A 190 9.84 3.93 -1.61
N ALA A 191 8.85 3.91 -2.50
CA ALA A 191 8.98 4.47 -3.84
C ALA A 191 9.35 5.95 -3.83
N VAL A 192 10.40 6.30 -4.59
CA VAL A 192 10.85 7.67 -4.84
C VAL A 192 10.14 8.20 -6.08
N ASN A 193 8.86 8.55 -5.89
CA ASN A 193 8.00 9.06 -6.95
C ASN A 193 7.57 10.50 -6.65
N GLU A 194 7.00 11.17 -7.64
CA GLU A 194 6.34 12.47 -7.44
C GLU A 194 5.29 12.41 -6.32
N ALA A 195 4.98 13.56 -5.73
CA ALA A 195 4.02 13.73 -4.63
C ALA A 195 4.37 12.96 -3.35
N ARG A 196 5.63 12.58 -3.16
CA ARG A 196 6.10 12.01 -1.88
C ARG A 196 6.66 13.08 -0.94
N GLY A 197 6.64 14.35 -1.36
CA GLY A 197 7.02 15.52 -0.57
C GLY A 197 8.52 15.74 -0.46
N PHE A 198 9.32 15.20 -1.37
CA PHE A 198 10.77 15.43 -1.38
C PHE A 198 11.14 16.89 -1.62
N GLU A 199 10.33 17.62 -2.40
CA GLU A 199 10.46 19.04 -2.69
C GLU A 199 10.40 19.90 -1.41
N TYR A 200 9.79 19.40 -0.36
CA TYR A 200 9.65 20.03 0.95
C TYR A 200 10.60 19.43 2.00
N LEU A 201 10.80 18.10 1.96
CA LEU A 201 11.64 17.38 2.90
C LEU A 201 13.12 17.73 2.72
N ILE A 202 13.63 17.76 1.47
CA ILE A 202 15.05 18.03 1.23
C ILE A 202 15.44 19.44 1.70
N PRO A 203 14.73 20.53 1.33
CA PRO A 203 15.05 21.85 1.89
C PRO A 203 14.96 21.89 3.43
N ALA A 204 14.02 21.16 4.04
CA ALA A 204 13.90 21.11 5.50
C ALA A 204 15.16 20.55 6.18
N MET A 205 15.87 19.63 5.51
CA MET A 205 17.07 19.02 6.06
C MET A 205 18.22 20.00 6.30
N LYS A 206 18.20 21.22 5.71
CA LYS A 206 19.16 22.27 6.05
C LYS A 206 19.17 22.62 7.55
N GLU A 207 17.98 22.64 8.14
CA GLU A 207 17.75 23.04 9.53
C GLU A 207 17.62 21.86 10.51
N VAL A 208 17.72 20.60 10.03
CA VAL A 208 17.57 19.40 10.86
C VAL A 208 18.91 18.90 11.37
N ASN A 209 19.05 18.61 12.65
CA ASN A 209 20.31 18.18 13.29
C ASN A 209 20.51 16.65 13.23
N ALA A 210 20.24 16.04 12.11
CA ALA A 210 20.46 14.61 11.85
C ALA A 210 20.59 14.35 10.35
N ARG A 211 21.26 13.26 9.97
CA ARG A 211 21.27 12.82 8.57
C ARG A 211 19.94 12.16 8.17
N LEU A 212 19.64 12.19 6.88
CA LEU A 212 18.50 11.52 6.28
C LEU A 212 18.97 10.36 5.40
N VAL A 213 18.43 9.17 5.63
CA VAL A 213 18.68 7.97 4.81
C VAL A 213 17.42 7.68 4.00
N ILE A 214 17.55 7.67 2.66
CA ILE A 214 16.44 7.39 1.73
C ILE A 214 16.65 6.01 1.12
N CYS A 215 15.77 5.08 1.45
CA CYS A 215 15.76 3.69 0.98
C CYS A 215 14.62 3.51 -0.03
N GLY A 216 14.94 3.36 -1.29
CA GLY A 216 13.99 3.17 -2.37
C GLY A 216 14.47 3.76 -3.69
N ASP A 217 13.70 3.52 -4.74
CA ASP A 217 13.95 4.03 -6.08
C ASP A 217 12.61 4.40 -6.74
N GLY A 218 12.65 5.13 -7.85
CA GLY A 218 11.46 5.54 -8.57
C GLY A 218 11.73 6.59 -9.64
N ASN A 219 10.64 7.03 -10.27
CA ASN A 219 10.70 7.98 -11.39
C ASN A 219 11.19 9.39 -11.00
N TYR A 220 11.17 9.73 -9.71
CA TYR A 220 11.62 11.01 -9.18
C TYR A 220 13.09 10.99 -8.71
N MET A 221 13.81 9.87 -8.79
CA MET A 221 15.19 9.75 -8.32
C MET A 221 16.17 10.77 -8.98
N PRO A 222 16.11 11.05 -10.29
CA PRO A 222 16.96 12.06 -10.90
C PRO A 222 16.71 13.47 -10.32
N GLN A 223 15.45 13.84 -10.12
CA GLN A 223 15.07 15.13 -9.53
C GLN A 223 15.48 15.21 -8.05
N LEU A 224 15.34 14.12 -7.31
CA LEU A 224 15.77 14.03 -5.92
C LEU A 224 17.29 14.28 -5.79
N LYS A 225 18.10 13.65 -6.63
CA LYS A 225 19.56 13.91 -6.68
C LYS A 225 19.87 15.37 -6.96
N SER A 226 19.16 15.96 -7.93
CA SER A 226 19.30 17.38 -8.25
C SER A 226 18.92 18.30 -7.09
N LEU A 227 17.85 17.97 -6.34
CA LEU A 227 17.44 18.72 -5.15
C LEU A 227 18.49 18.65 -4.05
N VAL A 228 19.04 17.47 -3.78
CA VAL A 228 20.10 17.29 -2.78
C VAL A 228 21.30 18.15 -3.12
N ALA A 229 21.79 18.10 -4.36
CA ALA A 229 22.93 18.90 -4.84
C ALA A 229 22.64 20.40 -4.81
N MET A 230 21.43 20.83 -5.28
CA MET A 230 21.03 22.24 -5.26
C MET A 230 21.04 22.83 -3.85
N HIS A 231 20.76 22.03 -2.85
CA HIS A 231 20.74 22.47 -1.45
C HIS A 231 22.06 22.23 -0.71
N GLY A 232 23.08 21.61 -1.35
CA GLY A 232 24.39 21.31 -0.73
C GLY A 232 24.25 20.33 0.41
N LEU A 233 23.49 19.24 0.23
CA LEU A 233 23.13 18.30 1.28
C LEU A 233 23.68 16.87 1.03
N GLU A 234 24.67 16.73 0.14
CA GLU A 234 25.25 15.44 -0.25
C GLU A 234 25.84 14.68 0.95
N ASP A 235 26.44 15.39 1.89
CA ASP A 235 27.00 14.80 3.12
C ASP A 235 25.94 14.45 4.18
N LYS A 236 24.71 14.95 4.00
CA LYS A 236 23.63 14.84 4.99
C LYS A 236 22.49 13.94 4.54
N VAL A 237 22.32 13.74 3.23
CA VAL A 237 21.26 12.93 2.62
C VAL A 237 21.88 11.74 1.88
N GLU A 238 21.76 10.57 2.46
CA GLU A 238 22.23 9.32 1.88
C GLU A 238 21.14 8.67 1.02
N LEU A 239 21.42 8.41 -0.25
CA LEU A 239 20.50 7.72 -1.19
C LEU A 239 20.95 6.28 -1.37
N LYS A 240 20.31 5.33 -0.66
CA LYS A 240 20.66 3.90 -0.71
C LYS A 240 20.15 3.17 -1.95
N GLY A 241 19.19 3.75 -2.69
CA GLY A 241 18.53 3.04 -3.78
C GLY A 241 17.63 1.90 -3.29
N MET A 242 17.42 0.91 -4.15
CA MET A 242 16.59 -0.26 -3.83
C MET A 242 17.23 -1.09 -2.73
N CYS A 243 16.46 -1.37 -1.70
CA CYS A 243 16.83 -2.25 -0.59
C CYS A 243 15.87 -3.44 -0.53
N SER A 244 16.36 -4.58 -0.12
CA SER A 244 15.53 -5.76 0.16
C SER A 244 14.60 -5.50 1.37
N PRO A 245 13.49 -6.23 1.51
CA PRO A 245 12.62 -6.12 2.68
C PRO A 245 13.34 -6.32 4.01
N GLU A 246 14.33 -7.22 4.06
CA GLU A 246 15.12 -7.48 5.26
C GLU A 246 16.05 -6.31 5.59
N GLU A 247 16.74 -5.76 4.58
CA GLU A 247 17.58 -4.56 4.76
C GLU A 247 16.75 -3.36 5.23
N LEU A 248 15.55 -3.13 4.65
CA LEU A 248 14.64 -2.07 5.09
C LEU A 248 14.27 -2.23 6.57
N ARG A 249 14.00 -3.47 6.99
CA ARG A 249 13.65 -3.78 8.37
C ARG A 249 14.83 -3.50 9.32
N GLN A 250 16.07 -3.87 8.93
CA GLN A 250 17.27 -3.57 9.70
C GLN A 250 17.52 -2.06 9.82
N ILE A 251 17.41 -1.33 8.72
CA ILE A 251 17.62 0.12 8.69
C ILE A 251 16.55 0.82 9.54
N ALA A 252 15.28 0.46 9.39
CA ALA A 252 14.20 1.04 10.18
C ALA A 252 14.34 0.79 11.68
N ALA A 253 14.83 -0.40 12.07
CA ALA A 253 15.08 -0.75 13.48
C ALA A 253 16.21 0.06 14.11
N GLN A 254 17.17 0.57 13.32
CA GLN A 254 18.29 1.38 13.79
C GLN A 254 18.06 2.89 13.58
N ALA A 255 17.02 3.29 12.88
CA ALA A 255 16.67 4.70 12.72
C ALA A 255 16.10 5.29 14.01
N TYR A 256 16.25 6.60 14.18
CA TYR A 256 15.69 7.32 15.31
C TYR A 256 14.29 7.89 15.00
N ILE A 257 14.06 8.36 13.77
CA ILE A 257 12.75 8.87 13.32
C ILE A 257 12.45 8.34 11.92
N GLY A 258 11.23 7.86 11.71
CA GLY A 258 10.67 7.63 10.38
C GLY A 258 10.05 8.92 9.81
N VAL A 259 10.16 9.17 8.52
CA VAL A 259 9.51 10.33 7.89
C VAL A 259 8.66 9.92 6.69
N ALA A 260 7.45 10.46 6.61
CA ALA A 260 6.56 10.30 5.47
C ALA A 260 5.67 11.53 5.33
N VAL A 261 5.99 12.40 4.38
CA VAL A 261 5.31 13.69 4.17
C VAL A 261 4.66 13.78 2.79
N PRO A 262 3.72 12.87 2.46
CA PRO A 262 3.09 12.86 1.15
C PRO A 262 2.25 14.12 0.92
N GLU A 263 2.25 14.60 -0.32
CA GLU A 263 1.41 15.70 -0.72
C GLU A 263 -0.07 15.30 -0.81
N LYS A 264 -0.97 16.26 -0.64
CA LYS A 264 -2.41 16.03 -0.79
C LYS A 264 -2.81 16.01 -2.27
N GLU A 265 -2.25 15.09 -3.03
CA GLU A 265 -2.59 14.93 -4.44
C GLU A 265 -3.50 13.71 -4.67
N GLY A 266 -4.75 14.01 -5.07
CA GLY A 266 -5.80 13.01 -5.22
C GLY A 266 -6.36 12.51 -3.89
N LEU A 267 -7.61 12.08 -3.94
CA LEU A 267 -8.32 11.62 -2.75
C LEU A 267 -7.73 10.29 -2.22
N ASN A 268 -7.17 9.47 -3.10
CA ASN A 268 -6.53 8.22 -2.69
C ASN A 268 -5.40 8.47 -1.69
N GLN A 269 -4.47 9.37 -2.00
CA GLN A 269 -3.33 9.66 -1.13
C GLN A 269 -3.75 10.34 0.18
N TYR A 270 -4.84 11.12 0.15
CA TYR A 270 -5.39 11.79 1.31
C TYR A 270 -6.10 10.84 2.30
N LEU A 271 -6.70 9.75 1.81
CA LEU A 271 -7.52 8.81 2.61
C LEU A 271 -6.82 7.49 2.92
N ALA A 272 -5.67 7.20 2.30
CA ALA A 272 -4.92 5.96 2.52
C ALA A 272 -3.82 6.11 3.57
N LEU A 273 -3.36 4.98 4.11
CA LEU A 273 -2.12 4.85 4.85
C LEU A 273 -1.12 4.03 4.04
N PRO A 274 0.08 4.54 3.76
CA PRO A 274 1.11 3.79 3.05
C PRO A 274 1.71 2.72 3.94
N ASN A 275 2.25 1.66 3.34
CA ASN A 275 2.87 0.54 4.06
C ASN A 275 3.94 0.99 5.05
N LYS A 276 4.77 1.98 4.67
CA LYS A 276 5.85 2.50 5.54
C LYS A 276 5.35 3.01 6.89
N PHE A 277 4.13 3.52 6.98
CA PHE A 277 3.54 3.94 8.25
C PHE A 277 3.46 2.77 9.25
N PHE A 278 3.06 1.62 8.77
CA PHE A 278 2.98 0.40 9.55
C PHE A 278 4.35 -0.24 9.76
N ASP A 279 5.24 -0.17 8.77
CA ASP A 279 6.60 -0.68 8.90
C ASP A 279 7.36 0.04 10.02
N TYR A 280 7.17 1.37 10.15
CA TYR A 280 7.74 2.15 11.25
C TYR A 280 7.16 1.74 12.60
N ILE A 281 5.84 1.54 12.69
CA ILE A 281 5.21 1.00 13.89
C ILE A 281 5.83 -0.35 14.28
N HIS A 282 6.04 -1.25 13.30
CA HIS A 282 6.61 -2.56 13.52
C HIS A 282 8.08 -2.53 13.95
N ALA A 283 8.81 -1.52 13.54
CA ALA A 283 10.19 -1.27 13.99
C ALA A 283 10.28 -0.63 15.38
N GLY A 284 9.14 -0.22 15.99
CA GLY A 284 9.13 0.60 17.19
C GLY A 284 9.67 2.00 16.93
N LEU A 285 9.50 2.53 15.71
CA LEU A 285 10.10 3.77 15.24
C LEU A 285 9.07 4.91 15.26
N PRO A 286 9.22 5.92 16.13
CA PRO A 286 8.44 7.15 16.08
C PRO A 286 8.57 7.83 14.73
N GLN A 287 7.50 8.48 14.26
CA GLN A 287 7.51 9.06 12.94
C GLN A 287 6.94 10.48 12.88
N VAL A 288 7.42 11.26 11.92
CA VAL A 288 6.83 12.56 11.53
C VAL A 288 6.07 12.36 10.22
N THR A 289 4.79 12.71 10.23
CA THR A 289 3.92 12.54 9.05
C THR A 289 2.82 13.59 9.02
N VAL A 290 2.01 13.58 7.95
CA VAL A 290 0.94 14.56 7.71
C VAL A 290 -0.31 14.29 8.54
N ASP A 291 -1.07 15.34 8.83
CA ASP A 291 -2.35 15.27 9.55
C ASP A 291 -3.53 15.03 8.56
N TYR A 292 -3.51 13.89 7.85
CA TYR A 292 -4.63 13.46 7.00
C TYR A 292 -5.59 12.55 7.77
N PRO A 293 -6.82 12.34 7.28
CA PRO A 293 -7.90 11.70 8.04
C PRO A 293 -7.51 10.34 8.65
N GLU A 294 -6.92 9.45 7.86
CA GLU A 294 -6.60 8.10 8.35
C GLU A 294 -5.38 8.11 9.29
N TYR A 295 -4.38 8.98 9.03
CA TYR A 295 -3.26 9.18 9.96
C TYR A 295 -3.75 9.72 11.31
N ARG A 296 -4.68 10.69 11.30
CA ARG A 296 -5.29 11.25 12.51
C ARG A 296 -6.08 10.20 13.28
N LYS A 297 -6.89 9.36 12.60
CA LYS A 297 -7.63 8.26 13.23
C LYS A 297 -6.67 7.29 13.94
N MET A 298 -5.60 6.87 13.24
CA MET A 298 -4.60 5.96 13.79
C MET A 298 -3.85 6.58 14.96
N ASN A 299 -3.41 7.84 14.81
CA ASN A 299 -2.64 8.52 15.85
C ASN A 299 -3.47 8.85 17.10
N LYS A 300 -4.76 9.18 16.93
CA LYS A 300 -5.70 9.34 18.05
C LYS A 300 -5.84 8.07 18.90
N LYS A 301 -5.75 6.91 18.27
CA LYS A 301 -5.87 5.62 18.94
C LYS A 301 -4.57 5.15 19.60
N TRP A 302 -3.43 5.38 18.93
CA TRP A 302 -2.17 4.77 19.30
C TRP A 302 -1.06 5.75 19.67
N GLU A 303 -1.16 7.03 19.26
CA GLU A 303 -0.14 8.06 19.46
C GLU A 303 1.27 7.58 19.06
N VAL A 304 1.45 7.27 17.78
CA VAL A 304 2.70 6.70 17.21
C VAL A 304 3.50 7.70 16.37
N ALA A 305 2.97 8.91 16.18
CA ALA A 305 3.53 9.89 15.26
C ALA A 305 3.36 11.32 15.76
N VAL A 306 4.25 12.20 15.31
CA VAL A 306 4.03 13.66 15.32
C VAL A 306 3.36 14.03 14.01
N LEU A 307 2.15 14.60 14.07
CA LEU A 307 1.40 15.02 12.89
C LEU A 307 1.70 16.48 12.56
N ILE A 308 1.96 16.75 11.27
CA ILE A 308 2.14 18.12 10.75
C ILE A 308 0.96 18.52 9.87
N ASP A 309 0.53 19.75 10.01
CA ASP A 309 -0.64 20.34 9.33
C ASP A 309 -0.33 20.84 7.92
N ASN A 310 0.94 21.10 7.62
CA ASN A 310 1.38 21.54 6.30
C ASN A 310 2.81 21.05 6.00
N LEU A 311 3.22 21.15 4.73
CA LEU A 311 4.51 20.65 4.24
C LEU A 311 5.59 21.75 4.15
N ALA A 312 5.39 22.94 4.73
CA ALA A 312 6.44 23.96 4.72
C ALA A 312 7.74 23.40 5.31
N PRO A 313 8.91 23.59 4.66
CA PRO A 313 10.18 23.05 5.13
C PRO A 313 10.49 23.36 6.59
N LYS A 314 10.20 24.59 7.05
CA LYS A 314 10.36 24.98 8.46
C LYS A 314 9.46 24.17 9.42
N ARG A 315 8.24 23.81 9.00
CA ARG A 315 7.32 23.01 9.79
C ARG A 315 7.81 21.56 9.91
N ILE A 316 8.31 21.00 8.81
CA ILE A 316 8.94 19.66 8.80
C ILE A 316 10.18 19.66 9.69
N ALA A 317 11.09 20.63 9.49
CA ALA A 317 12.32 20.74 10.28
C ALA A 317 12.04 20.91 11.78
N GLY A 318 11.08 21.78 12.13
CA GLY A 318 10.66 21.99 13.50
C GLY A 318 10.16 20.73 14.18
N ALA A 319 9.28 19.96 13.52
CA ALA A 319 8.75 18.70 14.03
C ALA A 319 9.85 17.62 14.21
N LEU A 320 10.77 17.52 13.24
CA LEU A 320 11.89 16.58 13.30
C LEU A 320 12.85 16.96 14.44
N ASN A 321 13.25 18.23 14.55
CA ASN A 321 14.16 18.70 15.60
C ASN A 321 13.54 18.59 17.01
N GLN A 322 12.24 18.89 17.15
CA GLN A 322 11.53 18.68 18.40
C GLN A 322 11.60 17.22 18.83
N LEU A 323 11.32 16.28 17.93
CA LEU A 323 11.35 14.85 18.24
C LEU A 323 12.78 14.32 18.46
N LEU A 324 13.79 14.92 17.82
CA LEU A 324 15.21 14.62 18.06
C LEU A 324 15.69 15.06 19.44
N ALA A 325 15.18 16.20 19.95
CA ALA A 325 15.56 16.80 21.21
C ALA A 325 14.79 16.24 22.41
N ASP A 326 13.48 15.99 22.24
CA ASP A 326 12.60 15.52 23.31
C ASP A 326 12.61 13.99 23.44
N THR A 327 13.56 13.50 24.22
CA THR A 327 13.73 12.04 24.46
C THR A 327 12.53 11.42 25.19
N VAL A 328 11.80 12.20 26.00
CA VAL A 328 10.63 11.72 26.74
C VAL A 328 9.47 11.47 25.78
N VAL A 329 9.18 12.42 24.89
CA VAL A 329 8.18 12.25 23.85
C VAL A 329 8.58 11.12 22.89
N HIS A 330 9.84 11.08 22.46
CA HIS A 330 10.35 10.03 21.58
C HIS A 330 10.13 8.63 22.18
N GLU A 331 10.56 8.41 23.43
CA GLU A 331 10.40 7.10 24.08
C GLU A 331 8.92 6.75 24.31
N ARG A 332 8.07 7.71 24.65
CA ARG A 332 6.62 7.48 24.74
C ARG A 332 6.03 6.99 23.41
N LEU A 333 6.34 7.67 22.30
CA LEU A 333 5.87 7.27 20.98
C LEU A 333 6.44 5.89 20.58
N ARG A 334 7.70 5.61 20.91
CA ARG A 334 8.34 4.31 20.68
C ARG A 334 7.61 3.19 21.42
N GLN A 335 7.32 3.36 22.70
CA GLN A 335 6.56 2.40 23.49
C GLN A 335 5.14 2.18 22.93
N ASN A 336 4.52 3.24 22.44
CA ASN A 336 3.23 3.16 21.78
C ASN A 336 3.30 2.39 20.44
N CYS A 337 4.35 2.58 19.65
CA CYS A 337 4.59 1.76 18.45
C CYS A 337 4.72 0.28 18.83
N LEU A 338 5.49 -0.06 19.87
CA LEU A 338 5.66 -1.42 20.33
C LEU A 338 4.36 -2.07 20.81
N LYS A 339 3.49 -1.31 21.48
CA LYS A 339 2.14 -1.80 21.85
C LYS A 339 1.24 -1.95 20.62
N ALA A 340 1.28 -0.98 19.70
CA ALA A 340 0.44 -0.97 18.51
C ALA A 340 0.75 -2.14 17.56
N ARG A 341 2.02 -2.51 17.36
CA ARG A 341 2.43 -3.63 16.49
C ARG A 341 1.83 -4.98 16.90
N GLU A 342 1.62 -5.19 18.20
CA GLU A 342 1.04 -6.45 18.71
C GLU A 342 -0.44 -6.64 18.28
N VAL A 343 -1.10 -5.55 17.87
CA VAL A 343 -2.51 -5.54 17.46
C VAL A 343 -2.68 -5.16 15.98
N ILE A 344 -1.76 -4.35 15.44
CA ILE A 344 -1.76 -3.92 14.04
C ILE A 344 -0.75 -4.77 13.28
N ASN A 345 -1.11 -6.00 12.94
CA ASN A 345 -0.26 -6.95 12.23
C ASN A 345 -1.09 -7.86 11.33
N TRP A 346 -0.42 -8.56 10.42
CA TRP A 346 -1.12 -9.41 9.45
C TRP A 346 -1.87 -10.57 10.13
N GLN A 347 -1.36 -11.11 11.22
CA GLN A 347 -2.02 -12.20 11.94
C GLN A 347 -3.42 -11.81 12.46
N GLU A 348 -3.60 -10.54 12.85
CA GLU A 348 -4.91 -10.01 13.23
C GLU A 348 -5.79 -9.64 12.02
N GLU A 349 -5.21 -9.09 10.96
CA GLU A 349 -5.96 -8.81 9.72
C GLU A 349 -6.35 -10.09 8.98
N GLU A 350 -5.52 -11.13 9.03
CA GLU A 350 -5.81 -12.47 8.50
C GLU A 350 -7.07 -13.08 9.11
N LYS A 351 -7.28 -12.94 10.42
CA LYS A 351 -8.51 -13.40 11.09
C LYS A 351 -9.75 -12.74 10.50
N LYS A 352 -9.69 -11.42 10.27
CA LYS A 352 -10.78 -10.65 9.64
C LYS A 352 -11.01 -11.11 8.20
N LEU A 353 -9.94 -11.33 7.43
CA LEU A 353 -10.00 -11.83 6.06
C LEU A 353 -10.68 -13.20 6.00
N ILE A 354 -10.26 -14.14 6.84
CA ILE A 354 -10.82 -15.49 6.89
C ILE A 354 -12.30 -15.44 7.28
N GLN A 355 -12.66 -14.67 8.32
CA GLN A 355 -14.05 -14.49 8.74
C GLN A 355 -14.91 -13.88 7.61
N PHE A 356 -14.38 -12.90 6.89
CA PHE A 356 -15.04 -12.30 5.73
C PHE A 356 -15.36 -13.37 4.67
N TYR A 357 -14.41 -14.21 4.29
CA TYR A 357 -14.63 -15.25 3.28
C TYR A 357 -15.49 -16.41 3.79
N GLN A 358 -15.47 -16.74 5.07
CA GLN A 358 -16.41 -17.68 5.67
C GLN A 358 -17.85 -17.20 5.51
N THR A 359 -18.12 -15.93 5.85
CA THR A 359 -19.44 -15.31 5.66
C THR A 359 -19.81 -15.19 4.19
N PHE A 360 -18.85 -14.85 3.32
CA PHE A 360 -19.05 -14.74 1.87
C PHE A 360 -19.51 -16.06 1.22
N PHE A 361 -18.98 -17.20 1.65
CA PHE A 361 -19.34 -18.50 1.10
C PHE A 361 -20.54 -19.16 1.80
N ASN A 362 -20.92 -18.68 2.97
CA ASN A 362 -22.06 -19.17 3.76
C ASN A 362 -22.86 -17.96 4.29
N PRO A 363 -23.54 -17.20 3.37
CA PRO A 363 -24.24 -15.97 3.73
C PRO A 363 -25.50 -16.20 4.55
#